data_3728df93eb45c1eeaf3a17e94d4500c6
#
_entry.id   3728df93eb45c1eeaf3a17e94d4500c6
#
_cell.length_a   1.000
_cell.length_b   1.000
_cell.length_c   1.000
_cell.angle_alpha   90.00
_cell.angle_beta   90.00
_cell.angle_gamma   90.00
#
_symmetry.space_group_name_H-M   'P 1'
#
loop_
_entity.id
_entity.type
_entity.pdbx_description
1 polymer ?
#
loop_
_entity_poly.entity_id
_entity_poly.type
_entity_poly.pdbx_seq_one_letter_code
_entity_poly.pdbx_strand_id
1 'polypeptide(L)'
;MKRTILILLLAVVFVLSGFTPGQAAKKVLHIYEAFDTEEAQYYIEAFEKETGIDVVYVRMSSGEVLARVEAESANPQASVWHAGSNTSHINAASKGLLAPYKPKTDFELSGNLRAEDWAWTGFYSGAIGFVSNTNFLKKKGVKAPTSWDDLLSPAFAKNVALAYPYTSGTAYTTYATLVQMHGLEKALDWWEKFDKQSIHQYTKSGTGCIPMVGLEEVAVGISFSHDILAKGVNKGYPVVMTFPQDGTGYEIGGLSLIKGGPEPELGKQFIDWCFTVKAQNLFQKYNRLPVNPKATVEKGSVTLDQVKLIDYNHIWAGQNKDKLVQAWRDRIGK
;
A
#
# COMPACT_ATOMS: atom_id res chain seq x y z
N MET A 1 -12.51 44.10 87.33
CA MET A 1 -13.04 43.68 86.04
C MET A 1 -12.01 44.10 84.96
N LYS A 2 -11.11 43.21 84.53
CA LYS A 2 -10.14 43.50 83.46
C LYS A 2 -10.50 42.69 82.21
N ARG A 3 -10.82 43.39 81.10
CA ARG A 3 -11.10 42.77 79.82
C ARG A 3 -9.79 42.64 79.05
N THR A 4 -9.39 41.40 78.77
CA THR A 4 -8.29 41.08 77.98
C THR A 4 -8.73 40.96 76.52
N ILE A 5 -8.16 41.79 75.62
CA ILE A 5 -8.42 41.77 74.18
C ILE A 5 -7.38 40.82 73.59
N LEU A 6 -7.88 39.74 72.96
CA LEU A 6 -7.09 38.78 72.23
C LEU A 6 -7.02 39.24 70.75
N ILE A 7 -5.83 39.62 70.25
CA ILE A 7 -5.58 39.98 68.88
C ILE A 7 -5.21 38.72 68.13
N LEU A 8 -6.07 38.27 67.19
CA LEU A 8 -5.82 37.18 66.29
C LEU A 8 -5.02 37.68 65.08
N LEU A 9 -3.77 37.29 64.96
CA LEU A 9 -2.95 37.50 63.75
C LEU A 9 -3.33 36.45 62.68
N LEU A 10 -3.97 36.86 61.60
CA LEU A 10 -4.20 36.01 60.39
C LEU A 10 -2.93 36.06 59.56
N ALA A 11 -2.19 34.95 59.57
CA ALA A 11 -1.10 34.73 58.63
C ALA A 11 -1.66 34.32 57.24
N VAL A 12 -1.58 35.23 56.27
CA VAL A 12 -1.92 34.93 54.87
C VAL A 12 -0.74 34.17 54.25
N VAL A 13 -0.90 32.86 54.13
CA VAL A 13 0.04 32.00 53.38
C VAL A 13 -0.25 32.19 51.88
N PHE A 14 0.61 32.94 51.18
CA PHE A 14 0.66 32.97 49.71
C PHE A 14 1.19 31.62 49.24
N VAL A 15 0.30 30.74 48.80
CA VAL A 15 0.68 29.53 48.02
C VAL A 15 1.06 30.02 46.63
N LEU A 16 2.38 30.17 46.38
CA LEU A 16 2.94 30.26 45.04
C LEU A 16 2.61 28.94 44.31
N SER A 17 1.48 28.89 43.61
CA SER A 17 1.21 27.84 42.65
C SER A 17 2.28 27.91 41.56
N GLY A 18 3.32 27.08 41.68
CA GLY A 18 4.30 26.93 40.62
C GLY A 18 3.60 26.55 39.32
N PHE A 19 3.61 27.45 38.35
CA PHE A 19 3.30 27.13 36.96
C PHE A 19 4.34 26.10 36.53
N THR A 20 4.02 24.81 36.60
CA THR A 20 4.70 23.79 35.81
C THR A 20 4.42 24.13 34.36
N PRO A 21 5.46 24.35 33.52
CA PRO A 21 5.23 24.54 32.09
C PRO A 21 4.44 23.33 31.61
N GLY A 22 3.22 23.58 31.13
CA GLY A 22 2.34 22.54 30.64
C GLY A 22 3.09 21.69 29.63
N GLN A 23 3.19 20.39 29.89
CA GLN A 23 3.71 19.44 28.93
C GLN A 23 2.89 19.62 27.66
N ALA A 24 3.50 20.11 26.59
CA ALA A 24 2.80 20.33 25.33
C ALA A 24 2.08 19.02 24.98
N ALA A 25 0.79 19.09 24.69
CA ALA A 25 0.01 17.91 24.34
C ALA A 25 0.73 17.16 23.20
N LYS A 26 0.97 15.87 23.40
CA LYS A 26 1.68 15.05 22.44
C LYS A 26 0.93 15.07 21.12
N LYS A 27 1.61 15.39 20.02
CA LYS A 27 1.02 15.43 18.70
C LYS A 27 0.85 13.99 18.22
N VAL A 28 -0.36 13.58 17.93
CA VAL A 28 -0.68 12.22 17.44
C VAL A 28 -1.34 12.34 16.07
N LEU A 29 -0.86 11.57 15.11
CA LEU A 29 -1.42 11.46 13.76
C LEU A 29 -2.02 10.07 13.56
N HIS A 30 -3.27 10.01 13.09
CA HIS A 30 -3.94 8.76 12.73
C HIS A 30 -3.83 8.53 11.22
N ILE A 31 -3.37 7.32 10.82
CA ILE A 31 -3.23 6.94 9.42
C ILE A 31 -3.83 5.57 9.11
N TYR A 32 -4.31 5.39 7.89
CA TYR A 32 -4.57 4.08 7.29
C TYR A 32 -3.36 3.68 6.46
N GLU A 33 -2.81 2.52 6.79
CA GLU A 33 -1.53 2.05 6.30
C GLU A 33 -1.72 0.82 5.40
N ALA A 34 -1.21 0.88 4.16
CA ALA A 34 -1.35 -0.24 3.23
C ALA A 34 -0.03 -0.98 2.93
N PHE A 35 1.09 -0.55 3.49
CA PHE A 35 2.29 -1.39 3.53
C PHE A 35 2.07 -2.64 4.39
N ASP A 36 2.94 -3.60 4.27
CA ASP A 36 3.01 -4.71 5.20
C ASP A 36 3.45 -4.22 6.60
N THR A 37 3.05 -4.94 7.65
CA THR A 37 3.24 -4.49 9.03
C THR A 37 4.71 -4.18 9.37
N GLU A 38 5.67 -5.03 8.94
CA GLU A 38 7.10 -4.81 9.19
C GLU A 38 7.61 -3.55 8.50
N GLU A 39 7.17 -3.31 7.26
CA GLU A 39 7.53 -2.14 6.49
C GLU A 39 6.87 -0.87 7.03
N ALA A 40 5.58 -0.94 7.35
CA ALA A 40 4.83 0.14 7.97
C ALA A 40 5.50 0.64 9.25
N GLN A 41 5.81 -0.29 10.15
CA GLN A 41 6.50 0.04 11.41
C GLN A 41 7.84 0.71 11.16
N TYR A 42 8.65 0.21 10.23
CA TYR A 42 9.95 0.78 9.88
C TYR A 42 9.86 2.22 9.39
N TYR A 43 8.83 2.53 8.56
CA TYR A 43 8.57 3.88 8.06
C TYR A 43 8.10 4.82 9.16
N ILE A 44 7.14 4.36 9.95
CA ILE A 44 6.52 5.14 11.02
C ILE A 44 7.54 5.49 12.10
N GLU A 45 8.34 4.52 12.56
CA GLU A 45 9.42 4.76 13.54
C GLU A 45 10.43 5.81 13.04
N ALA A 46 10.75 5.80 11.74
CA ALA A 46 11.64 6.80 11.16
C ALA A 46 11.02 8.20 11.15
N PHE A 47 9.73 8.33 10.83
CA PHE A 47 8.99 9.58 10.89
C PHE A 47 8.88 10.11 12.32
N GLU A 48 8.46 9.28 13.26
CA GLU A 48 8.32 9.64 14.68
C GLU A 48 9.64 10.13 15.27
N LYS A 49 10.73 9.40 14.99
CA LYS A 49 12.08 9.77 15.45
C LYS A 49 12.54 11.10 14.91
N GLU A 50 12.18 11.45 13.67
CA GLU A 50 12.61 12.68 13.03
C GLU A 50 11.78 13.90 13.44
N THR A 51 10.49 13.70 13.63
CA THR A 51 9.53 14.80 13.81
C THR A 51 9.03 14.99 15.23
N GLY A 52 9.13 13.97 16.08
CA GLY A 52 8.52 13.94 17.41
C GLY A 52 6.98 13.87 17.38
N ILE A 53 6.40 13.53 16.24
CA ILE A 53 4.95 13.29 16.06
C ILE A 53 4.71 11.80 16.20
N ASP A 54 3.89 11.38 17.16
CA ASP A 54 3.49 9.99 17.27
C ASP A 54 2.49 9.61 16.19
N VAL A 55 2.52 8.37 15.76
CA VAL A 55 1.58 7.84 14.75
C VAL A 55 0.81 6.65 15.31
N VAL A 56 -0.50 6.74 15.21
CA VAL A 56 -1.40 5.60 15.41
C VAL A 56 -1.90 5.13 14.05
N TYR A 57 -1.68 3.87 13.73
CA TYR A 57 -2.08 3.37 12.42
C TYR A 57 -2.90 2.08 12.48
N VAL A 58 -3.73 1.91 11.46
CA VAL A 58 -4.45 0.66 11.20
C VAL A 58 -3.97 0.11 9.86
N ARG A 59 -3.37 -1.08 9.90
CA ARG A 59 -2.90 -1.76 8.69
C ARG A 59 -4.04 -2.49 7.99
N MET A 60 -4.23 -2.18 6.71
CA MET A 60 -5.23 -2.83 5.84
C MET A 60 -4.68 -2.90 4.41
N SER A 61 -5.20 -3.81 3.57
CA SER A 61 -4.89 -3.79 2.14
C SER A 61 -5.67 -2.69 1.42
N SER A 62 -5.18 -2.23 0.26
CA SER A 62 -5.70 -1.02 -0.44
C SER A 62 -7.22 -1.02 -0.65
N GLY A 63 -7.82 -2.17 -0.96
CA GLY A 63 -9.28 -2.27 -1.13
C GLY A 63 -10.04 -2.20 0.19
N GLU A 64 -9.44 -2.71 1.28
CA GLU A 64 -10.02 -2.61 2.63
C GLU A 64 -9.93 -1.16 3.14
N VAL A 65 -8.82 -0.44 2.87
CA VAL A 65 -8.71 0.99 3.20
C VAL A 65 -9.76 1.79 2.44
N LEU A 66 -9.95 1.54 1.14
CA LEU A 66 -10.99 2.20 0.34
C LEU A 66 -12.36 2.02 0.98
N ALA A 67 -12.75 0.78 1.27
CA ALA A 67 -14.05 0.49 1.88
C ALA A 67 -14.21 1.16 3.25
N ARG A 68 -13.15 1.27 4.03
CA ARG A 68 -13.16 1.93 5.33
C ARG A 68 -13.30 3.44 5.21
N VAL A 69 -12.54 4.08 4.33
CA VAL A 69 -12.64 5.52 4.07
C VAL A 69 -14.03 5.89 3.57
N GLU A 70 -14.66 5.04 2.74
CA GLU A 70 -16.04 5.23 2.31
C GLU A 70 -17.04 5.13 3.48
N ALA A 71 -16.91 4.09 4.28
CA ALA A 71 -17.82 3.86 5.41
C ALA A 71 -17.73 4.96 6.48
N GLU A 72 -16.55 5.56 6.66
CA GLU A 72 -16.26 6.59 7.64
C GLU A 72 -16.38 8.02 7.07
N SER A 73 -16.85 8.18 5.84
CA SER A 73 -16.85 9.48 5.12
C SER A 73 -17.55 10.62 5.86
N ALA A 74 -18.57 10.33 6.71
CA ALA A 74 -19.24 11.31 7.55
C ALA A 74 -18.46 11.68 8.82
N ASN A 75 -17.55 10.82 9.28
CA ASN A 75 -16.73 11.02 10.47
C ASN A 75 -15.40 10.26 10.35
N PRO A 76 -14.45 10.74 9.52
CA PRO A 76 -13.17 10.08 9.26
C PRO A 76 -12.35 9.90 10.55
N GLN A 77 -11.77 8.71 10.72
CA GLN A 77 -10.98 8.35 11.90
C GLN A 77 -9.48 8.42 11.66
N ALA A 78 -9.06 8.74 10.44
CA ALA A 78 -7.66 8.93 10.06
C ALA A 78 -7.51 10.14 9.13
N SER A 79 -6.34 10.75 9.16
CA SER A 79 -6.03 11.94 8.36
C SER A 79 -5.28 11.61 7.07
N VAL A 80 -4.55 10.50 7.04
CA VAL A 80 -3.75 10.08 5.88
C VAL A 80 -4.08 8.65 5.49
N TRP A 81 -4.14 8.42 4.19
CA TRP A 81 -4.04 7.09 3.60
C TRP A 81 -2.65 6.94 2.99
N HIS A 82 -1.82 6.09 3.61
CA HIS A 82 -0.44 5.85 3.24
C HIS A 82 -0.30 4.53 2.49
N ALA A 83 0.33 4.59 1.32
CA ALA A 83 0.66 3.44 0.49
C ALA A 83 -0.53 2.69 -0.15
N GLY A 84 -0.19 1.60 -0.84
CA GLY A 84 -1.11 0.80 -1.65
C GLY A 84 -1.31 1.39 -3.05
N SER A 85 -1.89 0.59 -3.93
CA SER A 85 -2.05 0.96 -5.34
C SER A 85 -2.90 2.23 -5.53
N ASN A 86 -2.41 3.17 -6.34
CA ASN A 86 -3.09 4.42 -6.66
C ASN A 86 -4.49 4.23 -7.26
N THR A 87 -4.80 3.09 -7.86
CA THR A 87 -6.15 2.82 -8.40
C THR A 87 -7.24 2.90 -7.33
N SER A 88 -6.93 2.56 -6.08
CA SER A 88 -7.86 2.72 -4.96
C SER A 88 -7.97 4.19 -4.51
N HIS A 89 -6.86 4.95 -4.52
CA HIS A 89 -6.86 6.39 -4.25
C HIS A 89 -7.62 7.16 -5.34
N ILE A 90 -7.44 6.79 -6.62
CA ILE A 90 -8.19 7.37 -7.75
C ILE A 90 -9.70 7.14 -7.58
N ASN A 91 -10.09 5.93 -7.19
CA ASN A 91 -11.49 5.63 -6.91
C ASN A 91 -12.04 6.47 -5.75
N ALA A 92 -11.29 6.57 -4.64
CA ALA A 92 -11.68 7.43 -3.51
C ALA A 92 -11.76 8.91 -3.91
N ALA A 93 -10.82 9.40 -4.72
CA ALA A 93 -10.83 10.78 -5.24
C ALA A 93 -12.06 11.05 -6.11
N SER A 94 -12.44 10.11 -6.99
CA SER A 94 -13.65 10.23 -7.82
C SER A 94 -14.95 10.32 -7.02
N LYS A 95 -14.93 9.83 -5.77
CA LYS A 95 -16.05 9.89 -4.80
C LYS A 95 -15.96 11.12 -3.87
N GLY A 96 -14.95 11.98 -4.06
CA GLY A 96 -14.75 13.19 -3.24
C GLY A 96 -14.34 12.90 -1.79
N LEU A 97 -13.71 11.76 -1.52
CA LEU A 97 -13.30 11.30 -0.18
C LEU A 97 -11.91 11.81 0.24
N LEU A 98 -11.14 12.36 -0.69
CA LEU A 98 -9.78 12.83 -0.46
C LEU A 98 -9.72 14.36 -0.55
N ALA A 99 -8.84 14.96 0.25
CA ALA A 99 -8.60 16.39 0.24
C ALA A 99 -7.39 16.71 -0.66
N PRO A 100 -7.48 17.72 -1.53
CA PRO A 100 -6.36 18.17 -2.33
C PRO A 100 -5.20 18.64 -1.45
N TYR A 101 -4.00 18.12 -1.73
CA TYR A 101 -2.78 18.61 -1.09
C TYR A 101 -1.57 18.41 -2.00
N LYS A 102 -0.93 19.51 -2.40
CA LYS A 102 0.32 19.49 -3.15
C LYS A 102 1.50 19.35 -2.18
N PRO A 103 2.24 18.23 -2.19
CA PRO A 103 3.41 18.05 -1.34
C PRO A 103 4.49 19.11 -1.60
N LYS A 104 5.20 19.50 -0.55
CA LYS A 104 6.37 20.35 -0.66
C LYS A 104 7.57 19.53 -1.10
N THR A 105 7.86 19.54 -2.39
CA THR A 105 8.99 18.83 -2.99
C THR A 105 9.96 19.80 -3.65
N ASP A 106 11.23 19.43 -3.70
CA ASP A 106 12.27 20.15 -4.45
C ASP A 106 12.49 19.57 -5.86
N PHE A 107 11.56 18.76 -6.33
CA PHE A 107 11.50 18.16 -7.66
C PHE A 107 10.07 18.16 -8.17
N GLU A 108 9.91 18.04 -9.49
CA GLU A 108 8.61 17.97 -10.12
C GLU A 108 8.07 16.55 -10.11
N LEU A 109 6.84 16.39 -9.62
CA LEU A 109 6.09 15.14 -9.78
C LEU A 109 5.45 15.13 -11.17
N SER A 110 5.81 14.14 -12.00
CA SER A 110 5.25 13.98 -13.35
C SER A 110 3.73 13.78 -13.31
N GLY A 111 3.05 14.07 -14.44
CA GLY A 111 1.59 14.04 -14.52
C GLY A 111 0.96 12.69 -14.17
N ASN A 112 1.66 11.57 -14.42
CA ASN A 112 1.17 10.23 -14.07
C ASN A 112 1.38 9.85 -12.58
N LEU A 113 2.16 10.65 -11.84
CA LEU A 113 2.40 10.46 -10.40
C LEU A 113 1.48 11.31 -9.52
N ARG A 114 0.43 11.90 -10.05
CA ARG A 114 -0.50 12.73 -9.26
C ARG A 114 -1.85 12.90 -9.93
N ALA A 115 -2.86 13.24 -9.14
CA ALA A 115 -4.10 13.81 -9.65
C ALA A 115 -3.86 15.26 -10.14
N GLU A 116 -4.66 15.74 -11.10
CA GLU A 116 -4.61 17.14 -11.55
C GLU A 116 -4.87 18.11 -10.39
N ASP A 117 -5.85 17.78 -9.54
CA ASP A 117 -6.25 18.53 -8.35
C ASP A 117 -5.47 18.18 -7.08
N TRP A 118 -4.45 17.30 -7.17
CA TRP A 118 -3.66 16.84 -6.03
C TRP A 118 -4.43 16.04 -4.96
N ALA A 119 -5.57 15.44 -5.30
CA ALA A 119 -6.30 14.57 -4.37
C ALA A 119 -5.51 13.31 -3.97
N TRP A 120 -4.58 12.88 -4.80
CA TRP A 120 -3.60 11.83 -4.50
C TRP A 120 -2.26 12.11 -5.18
N THR A 121 -1.19 11.56 -4.64
CA THR A 121 0.16 11.56 -5.22
C THR A 121 0.76 10.18 -5.17
N GLY A 122 1.60 9.85 -6.14
CA GLY A 122 2.41 8.65 -6.17
C GLY A 122 3.77 8.90 -5.56
N PHE A 123 4.29 7.93 -4.79
CA PHE A 123 5.58 8.11 -4.13
C PHE A 123 6.53 6.90 -4.25
N TYR A 124 6.07 5.80 -4.86
CA TYR A 124 6.89 4.67 -5.31
C TYR A 124 6.22 3.97 -6.49
N SER A 125 6.91 3.00 -7.12
CA SER A 125 6.34 2.14 -8.16
C SER A 125 6.90 0.71 -8.12
N GLY A 126 6.23 -0.22 -8.85
CA GLY A 126 6.67 -1.61 -9.00
C GLY A 126 5.78 -2.41 -9.92
N ALA A 127 6.39 -3.30 -10.71
CA ALA A 127 5.68 -4.12 -11.70
C ALA A 127 5.08 -5.40 -11.08
N ILE A 128 3.96 -5.90 -11.63
CA ILE A 128 3.42 -7.22 -11.31
C ILE A 128 4.34 -8.28 -11.93
N GLY A 129 4.69 -9.28 -11.11
CA GLY A 129 5.45 -10.45 -11.53
C GLY A 129 4.94 -11.74 -10.87
N PHE A 130 5.57 -12.83 -11.23
CA PHE A 130 5.33 -14.15 -10.67
C PHE A 130 6.47 -14.53 -9.73
N VAL A 131 6.14 -15.07 -8.57
CA VAL A 131 7.06 -15.74 -7.67
C VAL A 131 6.83 -17.24 -7.74
N SER A 132 7.87 -18.03 -8.03
CA SER A 132 7.75 -19.48 -8.19
C SER A 132 8.74 -20.22 -7.31
N ASN A 133 8.30 -21.31 -6.67
CA ASN A 133 9.15 -22.14 -5.84
C ASN A 133 10.10 -23.00 -6.71
N THR A 134 11.42 -22.85 -6.54
CA THR A 134 12.43 -23.53 -7.35
C THR A 134 12.50 -25.04 -7.11
N ASN A 135 12.19 -25.50 -5.88
CA ASN A 135 12.15 -26.92 -5.56
C ASN A 135 10.97 -27.62 -6.25
N PHE A 136 9.78 -26.95 -6.20
CA PHE A 136 8.61 -27.45 -6.93
C PHE A 136 8.89 -27.55 -8.43
N LEU A 137 9.44 -26.49 -9.05
CA LEU A 137 9.76 -26.48 -10.48
C LEU A 137 10.69 -27.63 -10.85
N LYS A 138 11.77 -27.83 -10.07
CA LYS A 138 12.72 -28.93 -10.26
C LYS A 138 12.07 -30.28 -10.10
N LYS A 139 11.27 -30.48 -9.05
CA LYS A 139 10.55 -31.76 -8.77
C LYS A 139 9.58 -32.14 -9.89
N LYS A 140 8.91 -31.15 -10.48
CA LYS A 140 7.94 -31.34 -11.57
C LYS A 140 8.59 -31.35 -12.96
N GLY A 141 9.85 -30.96 -13.10
CA GLY A 141 10.53 -30.83 -14.40
C GLY A 141 9.93 -29.73 -15.28
N VAL A 142 9.40 -28.65 -14.67
CA VAL A 142 8.75 -27.56 -15.40
C VAL A 142 9.49 -26.25 -15.18
N LYS A 143 9.33 -25.30 -16.12
CA LYS A 143 9.89 -23.94 -16.01
C LYS A 143 8.95 -23.03 -15.20
N ALA A 144 9.50 -21.96 -14.64
CA ALA A 144 8.71 -20.88 -14.06
C ALA A 144 7.82 -20.24 -15.16
N PRO A 145 6.58 -19.82 -14.83
CA PRO A 145 5.69 -19.18 -15.79
C PRO A 145 6.27 -17.85 -16.28
N THR A 146 6.12 -17.56 -17.57
CA THR A 146 6.56 -16.34 -18.25
C THR A 146 5.46 -15.70 -19.11
N SER A 147 4.27 -16.22 -19.05
CA SER A 147 3.04 -15.64 -19.63
C SER A 147 1.86 -15.83 -18.68
N TRP A 148 0.80 -15.08 -18.90
CA TRP A 148 -0.42 -15.27 -18.13
C TRP A 148 -1.01 -16.66 -18.36
N ASP A 149 -0.97 -17.18 -19.59
CA ASP A 149 -1.51 -18.50 -19.92
C ASP A 149 -0.68 -19.66 -19.36
N ASP A 150 0.62 -19.46 -19.09
CA ASP A 150 1.42 -20.48 -18.40
C ASP A 150 0.83 -20.86 -17.03
N LEU A 151 0.16 -19.90 -16.35
CA LEU A 151 -0.53 -20.15 -15.08
C LEU A 151 -1.71 -21.13 -15.20
N LEU A 152 -2.24 -21.32 -16.40
CA LEU A 152 -3.31 -22.29 -16.69
C LEU A 152 -2.77 -23.69 -17.00
N SER A 153 -1.45 -23.87 -17.01
CA SER A 153 -0.83 -25.18 -17.26
C SER A 153 -1.29 -26.20 -16.19
N PRO A 154 -1.58 -27.45 -16.59
CA PRO A 154 -1.86 -28.53 -15.65
C PRO A 154 -0.76 -28.75 -14.60
N ALA A 155 0.47 -28.34 -14.88
CA ALA A 155 1.58 -28.42 -13.94
C ALA A 155 1.35 -27.58 -12.68
N PHE A 156 0.60 -26.50 -12.80
CA PHE A 156 0.26 -25.60 -11.70
C PHE A 156 -1.18 -25.78 -11.18
N ALA A 157 -1.84 -26.87 -11.56
CA ALA A 157 -3.21 -27.14 -11.12
C ALA A 157 -3.33 -27.14 -9.59
N LYS A 158 -4.19 -26.27 -9.05
CA LYS A 158 -4.40 -26.07 -7.60
C LYS A 158 -3.11 -25.72 -6.82
N ASN A 159 -2.17 -25.05 -7.47
CA ASN A 159 -0.87 -24.67 -6.89
C ASN A 159 -0.52 -23.19 -7.08
N VAL A 160 -1.52 -22.33 -7.31
CA VAL A 160 -1.32 -20.89 -7.42
C VAL A 160 -2.07 -20.16 -6.32
N ALA A 161 -1.45 -19.12 -5.73
CA ALA A 161 -2.10 -18.25 -4.77
C ALA A 161 -2.04 -16.78 -5.25
N LEU A 162 -3.12 -16.06 -5.02
CA LEU A 162 -3.29 -14.64 -5.33
C LEU A 162 -4.28 -14.05 -4.34
N ALA A 163 -4.24 -12.75 -4.12
CA ALA A 163 -5.24 -12.09 -3.29
C ALA A 163 -6.59 -11.91 -4.03
N TYR A 164 -7.64 -11.57 -3.25
CA TYR A 164 -8.91 -11.15 -3.85
C TYR A 164 -8.77 -9.76 -4.49
N PRO A 165 -9.29 -9.52 -5.71
CA PRO A 165 -9.24 -8.21 -6.37
C PRO A 165 -9.96 -7.08 -5.60
N TYR A 166 -10.91 -7.40 -4.76
CA TYR A 166 -11.65 -6.41 -3.97
C TYR A 166 -10.95 -6.03 -2.65
N THR A 167 -10.04 -6.86 -2.11
CA THR A 167 -9.28 -6.51 -0.92
C THR A 167 -7.93 -5.91 -1.25
N SER A 168 -7.25 -6.41 -2.29
CA SER A 168 -5.84 -6.16 -2.60
C SER A 168 -5.65 -5.29 -3.84
N GLY A 169 -4.83 -4.26 -3.72
CA GLY A 169 -4.36 -3.47 -4.87
C GLY A 169 -3.57 -4.31 -5.87
N THR A 170 -2.74 -5.25 -5.40
CA THR A 170 -1.96 -6.18 -6.25
C THR A 170 -2.87 -7.02 -7.15
N ALA A 171 -3.85 -7.68 -6.56
CA ALA A 171 -4.77 -8.53 -7.30
C ALA A 171 -5.69 -7.71 -8.21
N TYR A 172 -6.10 -6.51 -7.77
CA TYR A 172 -6.86 -5.62 -8.63
C TYR A 172 -6.02 -5.13 -9.83
N THR A 173 -4.76 -4.76 -9.62
CA THR A 173 -3.85 -4.39 -10.72
C THR A 173 -3.66 -5.55 -11.69
N THR A 174 -3.50 -6.79 -11.19
CA THR A 174 -3.46 -8.01 -12.02
C THR A 174 -4.72 -8.14 -12.88
N TYR A 175 -5.90 -8.03 -12.25
CA TYR A 175 -7.18 -8.14 -12.97
C TYR A 175 -7.36 -7.02 -14.00
N ALA A 176 -7.13 -5.78 -13.61
CA ALA A 176 -7.24 -4.62 -14.51
C ALA A 176 -6.22 -4.69 -15.66
N THR A 177 -5.05 -5.31 -15.45
CA THR A 177 -4.07 -5.59 -16.52
C THR A 177 -4.68 -6.49 -17.59
N LEU A 178 -5.24 -7.63 -17.18
CA LEU A 178 -5.89 -8.57 -18.12
C LEU A 178 -7.08 -7.94 -18.83
N VAL A 179 -7.87 -7.12 -18.14
CA VAL A 179 -8.99 -6.39 -18.76
C VAL A 179 -8.48 -5.38 -19.79
N GLN A 180 -7.40 -4.66 -19.52
CA GLN A 180 -6.84 -3.70 -20.48
C GLN A 180 -6.16 -4.39 -21.67
N MET A 181 -5.59 -5.58 -21.48
CA MET A 181 -5.00 -6.37 -22.56
C MET A 181 -6.05 -6.99 -23.50
N HIS A 182 -7.15 -7.51 -22.94
CA HIS A 182 -8.02 -8.43 -23.66
C HIS A 182 -9.49 -7.99 -23.73
N GLY A 183 -9.87 -6.98 -22.97
CA GLY A 183 -11.28 -6.61 -22.74
C GLY A 183 -11.91 -7.40 -21.59
N LEU A 184 -13.02 -6.86 -21.05
CA LEU A 184 -13.65 -7.40 -19.81
C LEU A 184 -14.05 -8.87 -19.93
N GLU A 185 -14.77 -9.24 -20.98
CA GLU A 185 -15.30 -10.63 -21.09
C GLU A 185 -14.18 -11.68 -21.21
N LYS A 186 -13.17 -11.42 -22.04
CA LYS A 186 -12.04 -12.34 -22.19
C LYS A 186 -11.21 -12.44 -20.91
N ALA A 187 -11.04 -11.34 -20.20
CA ALA A 187 -10.36 -11.34 -18.90
C ALA A 187 -11.15 -12.14 -17.85
N LEU A 188 -12.48 -12.03 -17.84
CA LEU A 188 -13.34 -12.83 -16.96
C LEU A 188 -13.32 -14.31 -17.33
N ASP A 189 -13.35 -14.66 -18.61
CA ASP A 189 -13.26 -16.04 -19.08
C ASP A 189 -11.91 -16.67 -18.70
N TRP A 190 -10.82 -15.90 -18.85
CA TRP A 190 -9.49 -16.32 -18.39
C TRP A 190 -9.47 -16.54 -16.88
N TRP A 191 -10.02 -15.58 -16.10
CA TRP A 191 -10.04 -15.65 -14.65
C TRP A 191 -10.90 -16.80 -14.12
N GLU A 192 -12.01 -17.10 -14.77
CA GLU A 192 -12.86 -18.25 -14.43
C GLU A 192 -12.11 -19.57 -14.62
N LYS A 193 -11.35 -19.72 -15.72
CA LYS A 193 -10.47 -20.89 -15.94
C LYS A 193 -9.38 -20.93 -14.86
N PHE A 194 -8.73 -19.80 -14.60
CA PHE A 194 -7.69 -19.67 -13.60
C PHE A 194 -8.19 -20.05 -12.19
N ASP A 195 -9.35 -19.58 -11.79
CA ASP A 195 -9.99 -19.93 -10.51
C ASP A 195 -10.27 -21.42 -10.41
N LYS A 196 -10.87 -22.00 -11.44
CA LYS A 196 -11.25 -23.41 -11.46
C LYS A 196 -10.06 -24.36 -11.53
N GLN A 197 -9.05 -24.02 -12.31
CA GLN A 197 -7.93 -24.91 -12.62
C GLN A 197 -6.74 -24.72 -11.70
N SER A 198 -6.32 -23.49 -11.48
CA SER A 198 -4.99 -23.17 -10.94
C SER A 198 -5.01 -22.69 -9.50
N ILE A 199 -6.05 -21.96 -9.07
CA ILE A 199 -6.09 -21.39 -7.75
C ILE A 199 -6.20 -22.46 -6.66
N HIS A 200 -5.24 -22.43 -5.73
CA HIS A 200 -5.29 -23.15 -4.47
C HIS A 200 -6.14 -22.37 -3.46
N GLN A 201 -5.79 -21.12 -3.22
CA GLN A 201 -6.57 -20.21 -2.37
C GLN A 201 -6.35 -18.75 -2.74
N TYR A 202 -7.30 -17.91 -2.37
CA TYR A 202 -7.14 -16.47 -2.35
C TYR A 202 -6.72 -15.97 -0.96
N THR A 203 -5.79 -15.04 -0.94
CA THR A 203 -5.36 -14.34 0.27
C THR A 203 -6.08 -12.99 0.40
N LYS A 204 -6.05 -12.36 1.57
CA LYS A 204 -6.54 -10.98 1.74
C LYS A 204 -5.53 -9.94 1.28
N SER A 205 -4.23 -10.19 1.53
CA SER A 205 -3.12 -9.30 1.19
C SER A 205 -2.42 -9.75 -0.08
N GLY A 206 -2.01 -8.80 -0.93
CA GLY A 206 -1.24 -9.07 -2.14
C GLY A 206 0.13 -9.70 -1.90
N THR A 207 0.69 -9.56 -0.70
CA THR A 207 1.95 -10.19 -0.28
C THR A 207 1.76 -11.59 0.31
N GLY A 208 0.53 -11.98 0.65
CA GLY A 208 0.24 -13.22 1.37
C GLY A 208 0.64 -14.50 0.62
N CYS A 209 0.69 -14.46 -0.72
CA CYS A 209 1.13 -15.60 -1.51
C CYS A 209 2.63 -15.88 -1.42
N ILE A 210 3.47 -14.88 -1.09
CA ILE A 210 4.93 -15.02 -1.14
C ILE A 210 5.46 -16.03 -0.12
N PRO A 211 5.13 -15.96 1.18
CA PRO A 211 5.54 -16.99 2.13
C PRO A 211 4.97 -18.37 1.80
N MET A 212 3.74 -18.46 1.27
CA MET A 212 3.16 -19.75 0.84
C MET A 212 4.01 -20.41 -0.25
N VAL A 213 4.47 -19.62 -1.24
CA VAL A 213 5.40 -20.11 -2.25
C VAL A 213 6.74 -20.48 -1.63
N GLY A 214 7.29 -19.63 -0.76
CA GLY A 214 8.55 -19.87 -0.08
C GLY A 214 8.58 -21.16 0.75
N LEU A 215 7.46 -21.51 1.38
CA LEU A 215 7.27 -22.70 2.22
C LEU A 215 6.73 -23.93 1.47
N GLU A 216 6.65 -23.86 0.14
CA GLU A 216 6.16 -24.94 -0.75
C GLU A 216 4.67 -25.31 -0.52
N GLU A 217 3.86 -24.44 0.09
CA GLU A 217 2.42 -24.63 0.20
C GLU A 217 1.73 -24.51 -1.17
N VAL A 218 2.26 -23.62 -2.03
CA VAL A 218 1.89 -23.46 -3.44
C VAL A 218 3.12 -23.29 -4.31
N ALA A 219 2.96 -23.57 -5.60
CA ALA A 219 4.06 -23.47 -6.57
C ALA A 219 4.34 -22.03 -7.02
N VAL A 220 3.28 -21.25 -7.22
CA VAL A 220 3.35 -19.92 -7.82
C VAL A 220 2.48 -18.93 -7.05
N GLY A 221 2.97 -17.70 -6.94
CA GLY A 221 2.21 -16.54 -6.47
C GLY A 221 2.33 -15.39 -7.46
N ILE A 222 1.38 -14.45 -7.40
CA ILE A 222 1.39 -13.21 -8.17
C ILE A 222 1.51 -12.04 -7.20
N SER A 223 2.56 -11.22 -7.35
CA SER A 223 2.77 -10.06 -6.48
C SER A 223 3.59 -8.97 -7.21
N PHE A 224 3.80 -7.84 -6.55
CA PHE A 224 4.70 -6.81 -7.08
C PHE A 224 6.17 -7.22 -6.92
N SER A 225 7.00 -6.79 -7.85
CA SER A 225 8.42 -7.13 -7.92
C SER A 225 9.18 -6.79 -6.63
N HIS A 226 8.95 -5.62 -6.05
CA HIS A 226 9.59 -5.21 -4.80
C HIS A 226 9.18 -6.12 -3.62
N ASP A 227 7.92 -6.53 -3.53
CA ASP A 227 7.47 -7.45 -2.49
C ASP A 227 8.06 -8.85 -2.67
N ILE A 228 8.16 -9.34 -3.92
CA ILE A 228 8.80 -10.64 -4.22
C ILE A 228 10.27 -10.61 -3.80
N LEU A 229 10.98 -9.52 -4.10
CA LEU A 229 12.36 -9.35 -3.67
C LEU A 229 12.49 -9.29 -2.15
N ALA A 230 11.78 -8.36 -1.51
CA ALA A 230 11.93 -8.10 -0.08
C ALA A 230 11.47 -9.27 0.80
N LYS A 231 10.39 -9.96 0.43
CA LYS A 231 9.75 -11.00 1.25
C LYS A 231 10.01 -12.43 0.77
N GLY A 232 10.49 -12.59 -0.45
CA GLY A 232 10.83 -13.88 -1.03
C GLY A 232 12.36 -14.06 -1.13
N VAL A 233 12.96 -13.40 -2.10
CA VAL A 233 14.38 -13.56 -2.44
C VAL A 233 15.28 -13.16 -1.27
N ASN A 234 15.10 -11.97 -0.72
CA ASN A 234 15.95 -11.43 0.36
C ASN A 234 15.73 -12.14 1.71
N LYS A 235 14.61 -12.84 1.88
CA LYS A 235 14.36 -13.73 3.04
C LYS A 235 15.02 -15.11 2.86
N GLY A 236 15.66 -15.39 1.71
CA GLY A 236 16.35 -16.64 1.46
C GLY A 236 15.42 -17.81 1.11
N TYR A 237 14.18 -17.57 0.74
CA TYR A 237 13.29 -18.62 0.26
C TYR A 237 13.78 -19.19 -1.09
N PRO A 238 13.53 -20.48 -1.38
CA PRO A 238 13.90 -21.10 -2.66
C PRO A 238 12.92 -20.66 -3.76
N VAL A 239 13.00 -19.39 -4.14
CA VAL A 239 12.07 -18.78 -5.10
C VAL A 239 12.82 -18.09 -6.25
N VAL A 240 12.15 -18.02 -7.40
CA VAL A 240 12.57 -17.25 -8.56
C VAL A 240 11.45 -16.31 -8.97
N MET A 241 11.80 -15.09 -9.36
CA MET A 241 10.89 -14.10 -9.91
C MET A 241 10.95 -14.11 -11.43
N THR A 242 9.78 -14.08 -12.08
CA THR A 242 9.63 -13.93 -13.53
C THR A 242 8.56 -12.91 -13.86
N PHE A 243 8.54 -12.44 -15.11
CA PHE A 243 7.54 -11.48 -15.58
C PHE A 243 6.85 -12.00 -16.84
N PRO A 244 5.54 -11.68 -17.02
CA PRO A 244 4.81 -12.01 -18.23
C PRO A 244 5.44 -11.37 -19.46
N GLN A 245 5.85 -12.16 -20.44
CA GLN A 245 6.44 -11.71 -21.72
C GLN A 245 5.38 -11.17 -22.69
N ASP A 246 4.13 -11.51 -22.46
CA ASP A 246 2.96 -10.96 -23.15
C ASP A 246 2.58 -9.56 -22.65
N GLY A 247 3.15 -9.12 -21.53
CA GLY A 247 3.01 -7.80 -20.95
C GLY A 247 2.35 -7.83 -19.57
N THR A 248 2.70 -6.87 -18.73
CA THR A 248 2.17 -6.77 -17.38
C THR A 248 1.85 -5.32 -17.00
N GLY A 249 1.01 -5.14 -15.99
CA GLY A 249 0.76 -3.86 -15.35
C GLY A 249 1.75 -3.57 -14.22
N TYR A 250 1.64 -2.36 -13.70
CA TYR A 250 2.45 -1.91 -12.56
C TYR A 250 1.62 -1.07 -11.63
N GLU A 251 2.06 -0.93 -10.38
CA GLU A 251 1.48 0.05 -9.48
C GLU A 251 2.30 1.33 -9.43
N ILE A 252 1.60 2.39 -9.09
CA ILE A 252 2.11 3.60 -8.47
C ILE A 252 1.56 3.55 -7.05
N GLY A 253 2.42 3.57 -6.04
CA GLY A 253 1.99 3.60 -4.65
C GLY A 253 1.37 4.94 -4.30
N GLY A 254 0.13 4.95 -3.86
CA GLY A 254 -0.63 6.16 -3.57
C GLY A 254 -0.37 6.72 -2.18
N LEU A 255 -0.54 8.03 -2.05
CA LEU A 255 -0.47 8.79 -0.80
C LEU A 255 -1.52 9.90 -0.87
N SER A 256 -2.38 10.00 0.15
CA SER A 256 -3.52 10.94 0.13
C SER A 256 -3.84 11.49 1.51
N LEU A 257 -4.31 12.73 1.54
CA LEU A 257 -4.97 13.33 2.70
C LEU A 257 -6.45 12.95 2.66
N ILE A 258 -6.97 12.36 3.75
CA ILE A 258 -8.39 11.99 3.86
C ILE A 258 -9.19 13.25 4.16
N LYS A 259 -10.25 13.50 3.38
CA LYS A 259 -11.10 14.68 3.56
C LYS A 259 -11.84 14.61 4.90
N GLY A 260 -11.70 15.66 5.71
CA GLY A 260 -12.32 15.71 7.05
C GLY A 260 -11.59 14.91 8.12
N GLY A 261 -10.39 14.38 7.82
CA GLY A 261 -9.56 13.69 8.82
C GLY A 261 -9.24 14.57 10.03
N PRO A 262 -9.03 13.97 11.22
CA PRO A 262 -8.95 14.70 12.50
C PRO A 262 -7.69 15.60 12.62
N GLU A 263 -6.57 15.26 11.99
CA GLU A 263 -5.31 16.01 12.12
C GLU A 263 -4.73 16.44 10.74
N PRO A 264 -5.43 17.29 9.97
CA PRO A 264 -5.03 17.57 8.59
C PRO A 264 -3.63 18.21 8.49
N GLU A 265 -3.22 19.04 9.43
CA GLU A 265 -1.91 19.69 9.40
C GLU A 265 -0.77 18.72 9.73
N LEU A 266 -0.99 17.73 10.60
CA LEU A 266 -0.02 16.66 10.83
C LEU A 266 0.04 15.71 9.63
N GLY A 267 -1.11 15.44 9.00
CA GLY A 267 -1.20 14.67 7.77
C GLY A 267 -0.38 15.29 6.62
N LYS A 268 -0.47 16.61 6.44
CA LYS A 268 0.35 17.35 5.46
C LYS A 268 1.85 17.23 5.76
N GLN A 269 2.25 17.32 7.04
CA GLN A 269 3.65 17.14 7.44
C GLN A 269 4.15 15.73 7.12
N PHE A 270 3.33 14.71 7.36
CA PHE A 270 3.65 13.33 7.02
C PHE A 270 3.81 13.15 5.49
N ILE A 271 2.88 13.71 4.71
CA ILE A 271 2.93 13.65 3.25
C ILE A 271 4.20 14.34 2.74
N ASP A 272 4.54 15.55 3.22
CA ASP A 272 5.76 16.25 2.84
C ASP A 272 7.02 15.43 3.16
N TRP A 273 7.04 14.80 4.35
CA TRP A 273 8.16 13.96 4.78
C TRP A 273 8.36 12.74 3.86
N CYS A 274 7.28 12.10 3.40
CA CYS A 274 7.35 10.94 2.52
C CYS A 274 8.10 11.21 1.19
N PHE A 275 8.20 12.47 0.77
CA PHE A 275 8.93 12.87 -0.45
C PHE A 275 10.37 13.30 -0.19
N THR A 276 10.83 13.39 1.06
CA THR A 276 12.23 13.71 1.36
C THR A 276 13.16 12.61 0.87
N VAL A 277 14.40 12.96 0.52
CA VAL A 277 15.42 11.96 0.15
C VAL A 277 15.60 10.92 1.24
N LYS A 278 15.54 11.36 2.52
CA LYS A 278 15.71 10.46 3.67
C LYS A 278 14.59 9.41 3.75
N ALA A 279 13.34 9.85 3.64
CA ALA A 279 12.19 8.92 3.64
C ALA A 279 12.21 7.98 2.43
N GLN A 280 12.50 8.50 1.24
CA GLN A 280 12.58 7.71 0.01
C GLN A 280 13.75 6.72 0.01
N ASN A 281 14.85 7.00 0.71
CA ASN A 281 15.96 6.06 0.89
C ASN A 281 15.59 4.87 1.81
N LEU A 282 14.54 4.96 2.63
CA LEU A 282 14.04 3.81 3.39
C LEU A 282 13.53 2.69 2.47
N PHE A 283 13.15 3.02 1.24
CA PHE A 283 12.70 2.08 0.21
C PHE A 283 13.75 1.04 -0.18
N GLN A 284 15.04 1.33 0.01
CA GLN A 284 16.11 0.39 -0.29
C GLN A 284 15.93 -0.96 0.44
N LYS A 285 15.52 -0.92 1.71
CA LYS A 285 15.28 -2.13 2.51
C LYS A 285 14.20 -3.04 1.92
N TYR A 286 13.27 -2.46 1.15
CA TYR A 286 12.11 -3.17 0.58
C TYR A 286 12.08 -3.18 -0.95
N ASN A 287 13.21 -2.82 -1.60
CA ASN A 287 13.37 -2.84 -3.06
C ASN A 287 12.33 -2.01 -3.84
N ARG A 288 11.68 -1.03 -3.20
CA ARG A 288 10.73 -0.14 -3.88
C ARG A 288 11.48 0.89 -4.72
N LEU A 289 10.87 1.30 -5.81
CA LEU A 289 11.42 2.34 -6.68
C LEU A 289 10.96 3.71 -6.19
N PRO A 290 11.87 4.56 -5.67
CA PRO A 290 11.52 5.91 -5.22
C PRO A 290 11.14 6.80 -6.41
N VAL A 291 10.32 7.82 -6.14
CA VAL A 291 10.01 8.87 -7.13
C VAL A 291 10.90 10.10 -6.98
N ASN A 292 11.54 10.29 -5.84
CA ASN A 292 12.51 11.38 -5.65
C ASN A 292 13.80 11.04 -6.42
N PRO A 293 14.20 11.85 -7.43
CA PRO A 293 15.34 11.53 -8.29
C PRO A 293 16.69 11.56 -7.56
N LYS A 294 16.74 12.12 -6.34
CA LYS A 294 17.93 12.15 -5.49
C LYS A 294 18.02 10.94 -4.56
N ALA A 295 16.97 10.14 -4.48
CA ALA A 295 16.95 8.93 -3.66
C ALA A 295 17.65 7.78 -4.38
N THR A 296 18.25 6.88 -3.60
CA THR A 296 18.99 5.72 -4.10
C THR A 296 18.05 4.56 -4.37
N VAL A 297 18.12 4.00 -5.57
CA VAL A 297 17.50 2.71 -5.90
C VAL A 297 18.40 1.60 -5.39
N GLU A 298 17.84 0.64 -4.63
CA GLU A 298 18.60 -0.50 -4.10
C GLU A 298 19.10 -1.40 -5.25
N LYS A 299 20.34 -1.86 -5.12
CA LYS A 299 20.94 -2.78 -6.09
C LYS A 299 20.14 -4.07 -6.16
N GLY A 300 19.73 -4.47 -7.37
CA GLY A 300 18.92 -5.65 -7.60
C GLY A 300 17.41 -5.39 -7.55
N SER A 301 16.97 -4.16 -7.25
CA SER A 301 15.58 -3.77 -7.51
C SER A 301 15.29 -3.82 -9.00
N VAL A 302 14.06 -4.20 -9.35
CA VAL A 302 13.62 -4.26 -10.76
C VAL A 302 12.99 -2.93 -11.14
N THR A 303 13.64 -2.22 -12.06
CA THR A 303 13.12 -0.99 -12.63
C THR A 303 12.06 -1.26 -13.71
N LEU A 304 11.16 -0.30 -13.94
CA LEU A 304 10.03 -0.51 -14.84
C LEU A 304 10.44 -0.72 -16.30
N ASP A 305 11.59 -0.18 -16.73
CA ASP A 305 12.16 -0.34 -18.06
C ASP A 305 12.76 -1.75 -18.32
N GLN A 306 13.00 -2.53 -17.26
CA GLN A 306 13.42 -3.93 -17.35
C GLN A 306 12.27 -4.91 -17.58
N VAL A 307 11.02 -4.43 -17.57
CA VAL A 307 9.82 -5.26 -17.65
C VAL A 307 9.01 -4.86 -18.87
N LYS A 308 8.46 -5.83 -19.60
CA LYS A 308 7.50 -5.53 -20.67
C LYS A 308 6.18 -5.08 -20.08
N LEU A 309 6.00 -3.76 -19.91
CA LEU A 309 4.76 -3.18 -19.44
C LEU A 309 3.77 -3.03 -20.59
N ILE A 310 2.48 -3.15 -20.27
CA ILE A 310 1.40 -2.65 -21.15
C ILE A 310 1.27 -1.13 -20.98
N ASP A 311 0.57 -0.46 -21.87
CA ASP A 311 0.13 0.92 -21.66
C ASP A 311 -0.99 0.96 -20.61
N TYR A 312 -0.58 0.78 -19.33
CA TYR A 312 -1.52 0.63 -18.22
C TYR A 312 -2.13 1.96 -17.82
N ASN A 313 -3.41 2.14 -18.13
CA ASN A 313 -4.16 3.35 -17.77
C ASN A 313 -4.67 3.29 -16.32
N HIS A 314 -3.90 3.89 -15.40
CA HIS A 314 -4.23 3.95 -13.97
C HIS A 314 -5.54 4.69 -13.69
N ILE A 315 -5.78 5.80 -14.42
CA ILE A 315 -6.99 6.63 -14.21
C ILE A 315 -8.23 5.82 -14.57
N TRP A 316 -8.20 5.20 -15.76
CA TRP A 316 -9.30 4.33 -16.19
C TRP A 316 -9.52 3.16 -15.19
N ALA A 317 -8.44 2.50 -14.75
CA ALA A 317 -8.53 1.40 -13.79
C ALA A 317 -9.14 1.85 -12.46
N GLY A 318 -8.72 3.00 -11.93
CA GLY A 318 -9.27 3.54 -10.69
C GLY A 318 -10.74 3.93 -10.80
N GLN A 319 -11.12 4.64 -11.87
CA GLN A 319 -12.49 5.09 -12.11
C GLN A 319 -13.47 3.92 -12.35
N ASN A 320 -13.00 2.83 -12.95
CA ASN A 320 -13.83 1.64 -13.21
C ASN A 320 -13.74 0.56 -12.12
N LYS A 321 -13.04 0.83 -10.99
CA LYS A 321 -12.75 -0.18 -9.98
C LYS A 321 -14.00 -0.90 -9.46
N ASP A 322 -15.03 -0.18 -9.07
CA ASP A 322 -16.25 -0.77 -8.50
C ASP A 322 -16.95 -1.66 -9.52
N LYS A 323 -17.09 -1.18 -10.77
CA LYS A 323 -17.69 -1.95 -11.87
C LYS A 323 -16.91 -3.23 -12.15
N LEU A 324 -15.59 -3.15 -12.23
CA LEU A 324 -14.74 -4.30 -12.52
C LEU A 324 -14.76 -5.32 -11.37
N VAL A 325 -14.69 -4.86 -10.13
CA VAL A 325 -14.78 -5.71 -8.95
C VAL A 325 -16.15 -6.41 -8.87
N GLN A 326 -17.24 -5.69 -9.16
CA GLN A 326 -18.56 -6.28 -9.18
C GLN A 326 -18.68 -7.35 -10.28
N ALA A 327 -18.22 -7.06 -11.50
CA ALA A 327 -18.21 -8.03 -12.60
C ALA A 327 -17.40 -9.30 -12.26
N TRP A 328 -16.27 -9.14 -11.57
CA TRP A 328 -15.47 -10.26 -11.08
C TRP A 328 -16.23 -11.09 -10.05
N ARG A 329 -16.86 -10.45 -9.07
CA ARG A 329 -17.68 -11.13 -8.05
C ARG A 329 -18.84 -11.91 -8.66
N ASP A 330 -19.55 -11.29 -9.59
CA ASP A 330 -20.70 -11.90 -10.27
C ASP A 330 -20.30 -13.15 -11.08
N ARG A 331 -19.14 -13.11 -11.77
CA ARG A 331 -18.65 -14.21 -12.59
C ARG A 331 -18.00 -15.32 -11.76
N ILE A 332 -17.22 -14.99 -10.75
CA ILE A 332 -16.42 -15.95 -9.97
C ILE A 332 -17.17 -16.46 -8.74
N GLY A 333 -18.15 -15.70 -8.23
CA GLY A 333 -18.99 -16.11 -7.12
C GLY A 333 -18.30 -16.05 -5.75
N LYS A 334 -17.34 -15.14 -5.58
CA LYS A 334 -16.53 -15.01 -4.34
C LYS A 334 -16.46 -13.60 -3.78
#